data_78648cd62461da744cef9620950eacf9
#
_entry.id   78648cd62461da744cef9620950eacf9
#
_cell.length_a   1.000
_cell.length_b   1.000
_cell.length_c   1.000
_cell.angle_alpha   90.00
_cell.angle_beta   90.00
_cell.angle_gamma   90.00
#
_symmetry.space_group_name_H-M   'P 1'
#
loop_
_entity.id
_entity.type
_entity.pdbx_description
1 polymer ?
#
loop_
_entity_poly.entity_id
_entity_poly.type
_entity_poly.pdbx_seq_one_letter_code
_entity_poly.pdbx_strand_id
1 'polypeptide(L)'
;MLFSLKHKFLFVHIAKTGGTSIRAALSPYRWKGPYGVPLFLCSRMSALCNHRLACKIPRHARAVAALEMFPREQFQSFFKFAFVRNPWDLQVSSYHHIRRERPHLIEHVKDFQTFLHWKLAEDRPYNYIVDTSMTLQSSYLVDLNGNVIVDFIGRYENLTSDFNTVCRKIGIRASKLPHKRKAVHRKPYQEYYNEKTARLVADYFAPDIKMFGYTFS
;
A
#
# COMPACT_ATOMS: atom_id res chain seq x y z
N MET A 1 3.14 7.71 -0.30
CA MET A 1 3.15 7.72 -1.77
C MET A 1 4.55 7.84 -2.36
N LEU A 2 4.72 7.65 -3.68
CA LEU A 2 5.93 7.94 -4.44
C LEU A 2 5.53 8.51 -5.79
N PHE A 3 6.17 9.58 -6.22
CA PHE A 3 5.88 10.24 -7.50
C PHE A 3 7.16 10.62 -8.25
N SER A 4 7.02 10.87 -9.53
CA SER A 4 8.08 11.36 -10.40
C SER A 4 7.51 12.44 -11.33
N LEU A 5 8.08 13.64 -11.26
CA LEU A 5 7.71 14.74 -12.16
C LEU A 5 8.15 14.47 -13.61
N LYS A 6 9.35 13.90 -13.78
CA LYS A 6 9.90 13.57 -15.11
C LYS A 6 9.08 12.49 -15.82
N HIS A 7 8.74 11.41 -15.11
CA HIS A 7 8.00 10.26 -15.67
C HIS A 7 6.50 10.39 -15.46
N LYS A 8 6.01 11.52 -14.96
CA LYS A 8 4.62 11.85 -14.75
C LYS A 8 3.81 10.71 -14.12
N PHE A 9 4.28 10.17 -13.00
CA PHE A 9 3.55 9.13 -12.29
C PHE A 9 3.37 9.42 -10.80
N LEU A 10 2.29 8.88 -10.24
CA LEU A 10 1.98 8.87 -8.82
C LEU A 10 1.61 7.44 -8.38
N PHE A 11 2.42 6.86 -7.51
CA PHE A 11 2.15 5.57 -6.88
C PHE A 11 1.50 5.75 -5.51
N VAL A 12 0.24 5.35 -5.39
CA VAL A 12 -0.51 5.29 -4.13
C VAL A 12 -0.17 3.98 -3.43
N HIS A 13 0.55 4.07 -2.30
CA HIS A 13 1.11 2.90 -1.64
C HIS A 13 0.16 2.38 -0.54
N ILE A 14 -0.64 1.40 -0.86
CA ILE A 14 -1.46 0.66 0.09
C ILE A 14 -0.58 -0.36 0.85
N ALA A 15 -0.83 -0.54 2.14
CA ALA A 15 -0.06 -1.47 2.96
C ALA A 15 -0.27 -2.93 2.54
N LYS A 16 0.78 -3.74 2.60
CA LYS A 16 0.74 -5.21 2.37
C LYS A 16 0.39 -5.67 0.95
N THR A 17 0.40 -4.77 -0.03
CA THR A 17 0.12 -5.05 -1.46
C THR A 17 1.38 -5.12 -2.33
N GLY A 18 2.53 -5.49 -1.79
CA GLY A 18 3.80 -5.54 -2.53
C GLY A 18 4.52 -4.21 -2.72
N GLY A 19 3.99 -3.14 -2.15
CA GLY A 19 4.47 -1.77 -2.35
C GLY A 19 5.93 -1.51 -1.97
N THR A 20 6.54 -2.33 -1.10
CA THR A 20 7.97 -2.22 -0.78
C THR A 20 8.85 -2.56 -1.99
N SER A 21 8.49 -3.61 -2.73
CA SER A 21 9.18 -4.04 -3.95
C SER A 21 8.99 -3.01 -5.07
N ILE A 22 7.76 -2.54 -5.27
CA ILE A 22 7.41 -1.49 -6.25
C ILE A 22 8.18 -0.20 -5.94
N ARG A 23 8.18 0.26 -4.69
CA ARG A 23 8.95 1.44 -4.29
C ARG A 23 10.44 1.29 -4.54
N ALA A 24 11.02 0.12 -4.27
CA ALA A 24 12.42 -0.13 -4.54
C ALA A 24 12.74 -0.03 -6.04
N ALA A 25 11.89 -0.59 -6.89
CA ALA A 25 12.02 -0.51 -8.35
C ALA A 25 11.84 0.91 -8.89
N LEU A 26 10.92 1.69 -8.33
CA LEU A 26 10.61 3.06 -8.78
C LEU A 26 11.47 4.15 -8.13
N SER A 27 12.16 3.88 -7.03
CA SER A 27 12.99 4.86 -6.30
C SER A 27 14.01 5.59 -7.18
N PRO A 28 14.71 4.94 -8.13
CA PRO A 28 15.67 5.63 -9.00
C PRO A 28 15.03 6.70 -9.89
N TYR A 29 13.73 6.58 -10.17
CA TYR A 29 13.00 7.50 -11.06
C TYR A 29 12.40 8.70 -10.31
N ARG A 30 12.37 8.67 -8.98
CA ARG A 30 11.81 9.73 -8.14
C ARG A 30 12.54 11.06 -8.29
N TRP A 31 13.88 11.00 -8.32
CA TRP A 31 14.75 12.17 -8.30
C TRP A 31 15.25 12.60 -9.69
N LYS A 32 14.79 11.92 -10.74
CA LYS A 32 15.10 12.29 -12.11
C LYS A 32 14.21 13.45 -12.57
N GLY A 33 14.80 14.65 -12.71
CA GLY A 33 14.10 15.84 -13.18
C GLY A 33 14.84 17.11 -12.76
N PRO A 34 14.45 18.29 -13.28
CA PRO A 34 15.14 19.55 -13.06
C PRO A 34 15.22 19.97 -11.57
N TYR A 35 14.22 19.55 -10.77
CA TYR A 35 14.18 19.83 -9.35
C TYR A 35 14.59 18.63 -8.47
N GLY A 36 15.12 17.56 -9.07
CA GLY A 36 15.45 16.33 -8.35
C GLY A 36 16.55 16.53 -7.32
N VAL A 37 17.62 17.23 -7.70
CA VAL A 37 18.75 17.52 -6.80
C VAL A 37 18.34 18.46 -5.64
N PRO A 38 17.70 19.60 -5.89
CA PRO A 38 17.20 20.46 -4.81
C PRO A 38 16.27 19.73 -3.86
N LEU A 39 15.30 18.97 -4.37
CA LEU A 39 14.36 18.21 -3.53
C LEU A 39 15.07 17.12 -2.70
N PHE A 40 16.08 16.47 -3.28
CA PHE A 40 16.90 15.49 -2.57
C PHE A 40 17.67 16.16 -1.43
N LEU A 41 18.34 17.28 -1.70
CA LEU A 41 19.09 18.05 -0.70
C LEU A 41 18.18 18.55 0.42
N CYS A 42 17.03 19.14 0.10
CA CYS A 42 16.04 19.57 1.09
C CYS A 42 15.55 18.40 1.96
N SER A 43 15.33 17.24 1.35
CA SER A 43 14.94 16.03 2.08
C SER A 43 16.02 15.55 3.06
N ARG A 44 17.30 15.66 2.69
CA ARG A 44 18.44 15.30 3.55
C ARG A 44 18.63 16.34 4.67
N MET A 45 18.57 17.61 4.34
CA MET A 45 18.67 18.69 5.34
C MET A 45 17.52 18.63 6.35
N SER A 46 16.30 18.32 5.93
CA SER A 46 15.17 18.11 6.84
C SER A 46 15.44 17.02 7.89
N ALA A 47 16.22 15.99 7.53
CA ALA A 47 16.60 14.93 8.46
C ALA A 47 17.72 15.36 9.43
N LEU A 48 18.58 16.31 9.02
CA LEU A 48 19.70 16.78 9.83
C LEU A 48 19.29 17.87 10.82
N CYS A 49 18.46 18.84 10.39
CA CYS A 49 18.09 19.98 11.21
C CYS A 49 16.77 19.80 11.98
N ASN A 50 16.16 18.63 11.90
CA ASN A 50 14.86 18.28 12.48
C ASN A 50 13.70 19.25 12.10
N HIS A 51 13.86 19.99 11.00
CA HIS A 51 12.84 20.86 10.41
C HIS A 51 12.39 20.33 9.05
N ARG A 52 11.09 20.46 8.75
CA ARG A 52 10.53 20.05 7.45
C ARG A 52 10.82 21.12 6.39
N LEU A 53 11.96 21.02 5.73
CA LEU A 53 12.34 21.91 4.62
C LEU A 53 11.69 21.52 3.29
N ALA A 54 11.07 20.33 3.21
CA ALA A 54 10.35 19.87 2.03
C ALA A 54 9.05 19.18 2.43
N CYS A 55 7.99 19.44 1.67
CA CYS A 55 6.72 18.73 1.83
C CYS A 55 6.90 17.26 1.47
N LYS A 56 6.64 16.37 2.42
CA LYS A 56 6.79 14.92 2.25
C LYS A 56 5.43 14.26 2.39
N ILE A 57 4.90 13.78 1.28
CA ILE A 57 3.65 13.00 1.32
C ILE A 57 3.92 11.68 2.08
N PRO A 58 3.13 11.36 3.11
CA PRO A 58 3.28 10.11 3.86
C PRO A 58 3.25 8.88 2.97
N ARG A 59 3.94 7.82 3.40
CA ARG A 59 4.03 6.58 2.61
C ARG A 59 2.65 6.02 2.26
N HIS A 60 1.76 5.94 3.23
CA HIS A 60 0.42 5.40 3.12
C HIS A 60 -0.66 6.51 3.11
N ALA A 61 -0.39 7.63 2.43
CA ALA A 61 -1.41 8.63 2.19
C ALA A 61 -2.42 8.17 1.14
N ARG A 62 -3.67 8.60 1.25
CA ARG A 62 -4.73 8.35 0.27
C ARG A 62 -4.53 9.22 -0.97
N ALA A 63 -5.08 8.82 -2.12
CA ALA A 63 -4.96 9.56 -3.38
C ALA A 63 -5.48 11.00 -3.26
N VAL A 64 -6.54 11.22 -2.50
CA VAL A 64 -7.10 12.55 -2.21
C VAL A 64 -6.06 13.50 -1.61
N ALA A 65 -5.13 13.03 -0.77
CA ALA A 65 -4.07 13.89 -0.23
C ALA A 65 -3.13 14.41 -1.33
N ALA A 66 -2.91 13.67 -2.40
CA ALA A 66 -2.15 14.17 -3.54
C ALA A 66 -2.98 15.14 -4.40
N LEU A 67 -4.28 14.89 -4.55
CA LEU A 67 -5.20 15.82 -5.22
C LEU A 67 -5.19 17.21 -4.56
N GLU A 68 -5.16 17.25 -3.22
CA GLU A 68 -5.12 18.51 -2.46
C GLU A 68 -3.74 19.17 -2.43
N MET A 69 -2.66 18.38 -2.54
CA MET A 69 -1.28 18.90 -2.40
C MET A 69 -0.64 19.33 -3.72
N PHE A 70 -1.07 18.79 -4.84
CA PHE A 70 -0.54 19.18 -6.15
C PHE A 70 -1.45 20.19 -6.86
N PRO A 71 -0.90 21.11 -7.67
CA PRO A 71 -1.72 21.87 -8.62
C PRO A 71 -2.57 20.91 -9.45
N ARG A 72 -3.82 21.29 -9.71
CA ARG A 72 -4.80 20.42 -10.38
C ARG A 72 -4.29 19.87 -11.71
N GLU A 73 -3.71 20.72 -12.55
CA GLU A 73 -3.12 20.32 -13.84
C GLU A 73 -1.99 19.29 -13.65
N GLN A 74 -1.16 19.48 -12.64
CA GLN A 74 -0.07 18.54 -12.35
C GLN A 74 -0.62 17.20 -11.89
N PHE A 75 -1.60 17.18 -10.98
CA PHE A 75 -2.26 15.94 -10.56
C PHE A 75 -2.90 15.21 -11.74
N GLN A 76 -3.58 15.92 -12.62
CA GLN A 76 -4.18 15.38 -13.84
C GLN A 76 -3.15 14.81 -14.81
N SER A 77 -1.96 15.42 -14.89
CA SER A 77 -0.88 14.96 -15.78
C SER A 77 -0.21 13.66 -15.34
N PHE A 78 -0.37 13.26 -14.07
CA PHE A 78 0.19 12.02 -13.57
C PHE A 78 -0.61 10.79 -14.01
N PHE A 79 0.08 9.74 -14.40
CA PHE A 79 -0.46 8.40 -14.40
C PHE A 79 -0.49 7.88 -12.96
N LYS A 80 -1.68 7.85 -12.38
CA LYS A 80 -1.92 7.48 -10.97
C LYS A 80 -2.25 6.00 -10.88
N PHE A 81 -1.54 5.28 -10.02
CA PHE A 81 -1.77 3.85 -9.87
C PHE A 81 -1.57 3.36 -8.44
N ALA A 82 -2.22 2.25 -8.14
CA ALA A 82 -2.10 1.51 -6.89
C ALA A 82 -2.07 0.01 -7.15
N PHE A 83 -1.75 -0.75 -6.10
CA PHE A 83 -1.91 -2.20 -6.09
C PHE A 83 -2.78 -2.58 -4.91
N VAL A 84 -3.73 -3.47 -5.16
CA VAL A 84 -4.62 -4.06 -4.15
C VAL A 84 -4.30 -5.55 -4.00
N ARG A 85 -4.82 -6.14 -2.94
CA ARG A 85 -4.63 -7.54 -2.60
C ARG A 85 -5.91 -8.12 -2.06
N ASN A 86 -6.13 -9.42 -2.30
CA ASN A 86 -7.23 -10.15 -1.69
C ASN A 86 -7.27 -9.88 -0.17
N PRO A 87 -8.40 -9.39 0.39
CA PRO A 87 -8.48 -8.98 1.79
C PRO A 87 -8.10 -10.08 2.78
N TRP A 88 -8.47 -11.32 2.53
CA TRP A 88 -8.10 -12.46 3.38
C TRP A 88 -6.60 -12.72 3.33
N ASP A 89 -6.02 -12.71 2.15
CA ASP A 89 -4.58 -12.88 1.97
C ASP A 89 -3.77 -11.71 2.57
N LEU A 90 -4.34 -10.50 2.55
CA LEU A 90 -3.77 -9.32 3.18
C LEU A 90 -3.69 -9.49 4.72
N GLN A 91 -4.74 -10.05 5.37
CA GLN A 91 -4.72 -10.26 6.82
C GLN A 91 -3.67 -11.31 7.23
N VAL A 92 -3.54 -12.40 6.49
CA VAL A 92 -2.47 -13.38 6.71
C VAL A 92 -1.08 -12.72 6.53
N SER A 93 -0.92 -11.88 5.50
CA SER A 93 0.32 -11.11 5.31
C SER A 93 0.61 -10.13 6.45
N SER A 94 -0.42 -9.52 7.02
CA SER A 94 -0.32 -8.63 8.17
C SER A 94 0.13 -9.40 9.41
N TYR A 95 -0.49 -10.55 9.70
CA TYR A 95 -0.14 -11.42 10.82
C TYR A 95 1.34 -11.81 10.81
N HIS A 96 1.82 -12.37 9.70
CA HIS A 96 3.23 -12.75 9.56
C HIS A 96 4.18 -11.55 9.63
N HIS A 97 3.76 -10.40 9.16
CA HIS A 97 4.57 -9.18 9.24
C HIS A 97 4.73 -8.69 10.67
N ILE A 98 3.63 -8.57 11.41
CA ILE A 98 3.65 -8.12 12.80
C ILE A 98 4.44 -9.11 13.65
N ARG A 99 4.20 -10.40 13.46
CA ARG A 99 4.91 -11.47 14.17
C ARG A 99 6.44 -11.43 14.01
N ARG A 100 6.89 -11.03 12.80
CA ARG A 100 8.32 -10.94 12.50
C ARG A 100 8.95 -9.60 12.93
N GLU A 101 8.28 -8.49 12.67
CA GLU A 101 8.86 -7.14 12.82
C GLU A 101 8.53 -6.50 14.17
N ARG A 102 7.43 -6.91 14.81
CA ARG A 102 6.88 -6.34 16.03
C ARG A 102 6.21 -7.41 16.91
N PRO A 103 6.90 -8.48 17.29
CA PRO A 103 6.30 -9.60 18.03
C PRO A 103 5.64 -9.14 19.34
N HIS A 104 6.21 -8.15 20.03
CA HIS A 104 5.68 -7.60 21.27
C HIS A 104 4.24 -7.08 21.17
N LEU A 105 3.77 -6.68 19.98
CA LEU A 105 2.38 -6.23 19.79
C LEU A 105 1.36 -7.37 19.88
N ILE A 106 1.81 -8.60 19.69
CA ILE A 106 0.94 -9.78 19.60
C ILE A 106 1.44 -10.94 20.48
N GLU A 107 2.16 -10.68 21.57
CA GLU A 107 2.61 -11.69 22.52
C GLU A 107 1.45 -12.45 23.17
N HIS A 108 0.33 -11.78 23.38
CA HIS A 108 -0.92 -12.35 23.91
C HIS A 108 -1.72 -13.15 22.86
N VAL A 109 -1.31 -13.13 21.59
CA VAL A 109 -2.01 -13.75 20.48
C VAL A 109 -1.44 -15.14 20.21
N LYS A 110 -2.24 -16.19 20.44
CA LYS A 110 -1.80 -17.58 20.31
C LYS A 110 -1.72 -18.04 18.85
N ASP A 111 -2.72 -17.68 18.05
CA ASP A 111 -2.91 -18.15 16.68
C ASP A 111 -3.50 -17.07 15.77
N PHE A 112 -3.74 -17.42 14.51
CA PHE A 112 -4.28 -16.49 13.52
C PHE A 112 -5.73 -16.10 13.82
N GLN A 113 -6.56 -16.99 14.32
CA GLN A 113 -7.97 -16.70 14.66
C GLN A 113 -8.02 -15.68 15.81
N THR A 114 -7.27 -15.91 16.87
CA THR A 114 -7.13 -14.97 17.98
C THR A 114 -6.59 -13.61 17.51
N PHE A 115 -5.63 -13.62 16.56
CA PHE A 115 -5.13 -12.40 15.94
C PHE A 115 -6.21 -11.60 15.23
N LEU A 116 -7.08 -12.25 14.45
CA LEU A 116 -8.15 -11.58 13.73
C LEU A 116 -9.17 -10.96 14.68
N HIS A 117 -9.62 -11.71 15.69
CA HIS A 117 -10.56 -11.20 16.70
C HIS A 117 -9.98 -10.00 17.44
N TRP A 118 -8.74 -10.12 17.94
CA TRP A 118 -8.06 -8.99 18.59
C TRP A 118 -7.89 -7.79 17.64
N LYS A 119 -7.45 -8.04 16.40
CA LYS A 119 -7.15 -6.98 15.45
C LYS A 119 -8.40 -6.19 15.04
N LEU A 120 -9.53 -6.87 14.88
CA LEU A 120 -10.80 -6.30 14.43
C LEU A 120 -11.71 -5.86 15.60
N ALA A 121 -11.27 -6.00 16.85
CA ALA A 121 -11.99 -5.51 18.02
C ALA A 121 -12.08 -3.98 18.00
N GLU A 122 -13.27 -3.44 18.30
CA GLU A 122 -13.54 -1.99 18.28
C GLU A 122 -12.84 -1.25 19.41
N ASP A 123 -12.69 -1.89 20.58
CA ASP A 123 -12.08 -1.34 21.79
C ASP A 123 -10.54 -1.42 21.81
N ARG A 124 -9.94 -1.99 20.77
CA ARG A 124 -8.47 -2.10 20.68
C ARG A 124 -7.82 -0.72 20.53
N PRO A 125 -6.78 -0.40 21.34
CA PRO A 125 -6.04 0.84 21.19
C PRO A 125 -5.44 1.00 19.79
N TYR A 126 -5.49 2.23 19.26
CA TYR A 126 -4.90 2.55 17.96
C TYR A 126 -3.42 2.19 17.90
N ASN A 127 -3.02 1.50 16.86
CA ASN A 127 -1.62 1.23 16.55
C ASN A 127 -1.38 1.35 15.05
N TYR A 128 -0.56 2.31 14.63
CA TYR A 128 -0.31 2.63 13.23
C TYR A 128 0.02 1.41 12.35
N ILE A 129 0.83 0.46 12.84
CA ILE A 129 1.27 -0.70 12.06
C ILE A 129 0.12 -1.68 11.83
N VAL A 130 -0.72 -1.86 12.85
CA VAL A 130 -1.91 -2.72 12.81
C VAL A 130 -2.98 -2.06 11.94
N ASP A 131 -3.29 -0.81 12.24
CA ASP A 131 -4.42 -0.08 11.65
C ASP A 131 -4.21 0.26 10.17
N THR A 132 -2.96 0.50 9.74
CA THR A 132 -2.66 0.70 8.31
C THR A 132 -3.09 -0.49 7.43
N SER A 133 -3.13 -1.71 7.98
CA SER A 133 -3.59 -2.90 7.26
C SER A 133 -5.05 -3.27 7.52
N MET A 134 -5.76 -2.44 8.29
CA MET A 134 -7.21 -2.49 8.49
C MET A 134 -7.94 -1.47 7.62
N THR A 135 -7.26 -0.41 7.24
CA THR A 135 -7.86 0.62 6.37
C THR A 135 -8.28 -0.01 5.05
N LEU A 136 -9.52 0.23 4.66
CA LEU A 136 -10.08 -0.23 3.38
C LEU A 136 -9.18 0.24 2.22
N GLN A 137 -8.81 -0.69 1.36
CA GLN A 137 -7.96 -0.40 0.20
C GLN A 137 -8.66 0.56 -0.77
N SER A 138 -9.98 0.41 -0.94
CA SER A 138 -10.84 1.30 -1.73
C SER A 138 -10.72 2.75 -1.28
N SER A 139 -10.67 3.01 0.02
CA SER A 139 -10.55 4.36 0.57
C SER A 139 -9.25 5.10 0.19
N TYR A 140 -8.23 4.38 -0.27
CA TYR A 140 -6.99 4.98 -0.78
C TYR A 140 -7.13 5.54 -2.18
N LEU A 141 -8.14 5.13 -2.94
CA LEU A 141 -8.24 5.31 -4.39
C LEU A 141 -9.28 6.32 -4.81
N VAL A 142 -10.10 6.78 -3.87
CA VAL A 142 -11.25 7.65 -4.12
C VAL A 142 -11.01 9.09 -3.61
N ASP A 143 -11.78 10.02 -4.19
CA ASP A 143 -11.95 11.38 -3.67
C ASP A 143 -12.97 11.44 -2.51
N LEU A 144 -13.29 12.64 -2.05
CA LEU A 144 -14.27 12.84 -0.96
C LEU A 144 -15.71 12.50 -1.37
N ASN A 145 -16.00 12.41 -2.67
CA ASN A 145 -17.31 12.04 -3.20
C ASN A 145 -17.42 10.53 -3.50
N GLY A 146 -16.33 9.76 -3.25
CA GLY A 146 -16.29 8.34 -3.55
C GLY A 146 -15.92 7.99 -5.00
N ASN A 147 -15.57 8.96 -5.84
CA ASN A 147 -15.13 8.69 -7.21
C ASN A 147 -13.70 8.19 -7.24
N VAL A 148 -13.43 7.18 -8.04
CA VAL A 148 -12.07 6.65 -8.23
C VAL A 148 -11.22 7.69 -8.99
N ILE A 149 -10.11 8.11 -8.37
CA ILE A 149 -9.19 9.13 -8.90
C ILE A 149 -7.81 8.59 -9.27
N VAL A 150 -7.69 7.28 -9.45
CA VAL A 150 -6.50 6.60 -9.96
C VAL A 150 -6.79 6.00 -11.33
N ASP A 151 -5.76 5.92 -12.20
CA ASP A 151 -5.91 5.49 -13.59
C ASP A 151 -5.69 3.98 -13.77
N PHE A 152 -5.04 3.33 -12.77
CA PHE A 152 -4.76 1.89 -12.84
C PHE A 152 -4.72 1.27 -11.44
N ILE A 153 -5.40 0.14 -11.29
CA ILE A 153 -5.42 -0.68 -10.08
C ILE A 153 -4.88 -2.07 -10.42
N GLY A 154 -3.61 -2.30 -10.08
CA GLY A 154 -2.98 -3.61 -10.22
C GLY A 154 -3.32 -4.53 -9.05
N ARG A 155 -3.16 -5.84 -9.24
CA ARG A 155 -3.40 -6.87 -8.23
C ARG A 155 -2.08 -7.45 -7.73
N TYR A 156 -1.98 -7.68 -6.42
CA TYR A 156 -0.83 -8.34 -5.83
C TYR A 156 -0.64 -9.76 -6.40
N GLU A 157 -1.71 -10.43 -6.67
CA GLU A 157 -1.77 -11.77 -7.25
C GLU A 157 -1.11 -11.82 -8.64
N ASN A 158 -1.18 -10.71 -9.37
CA ASN A 158 -0.59 -10.52 -10.70
C ASN A 158 0.55 -9.49 -10.69
N LEU A 159 1.24 -9.33 -9.53
CA LEU A 159 2.14 -8.20 -9.26
C LEU A 159 3.16 -7.94 -10.38
N THR A 160 3.75 -8.98 -10.94
CA THR A 160 4.81 -8.83 -11.97
C THR A 160 4.22 -8.36 -13.30
N SER A 161 3.13 -8.96 -13.77
CA SER A 161 2.49 -8.59 -15.04
C SER A 161 1.90 -7.18 -14.98
N ASP A 162 1.22 -6.85 -13.88
CA ASP A 162 0.60 -5.56 -13.69
C ASP A 162 1.66 -4.46 -13.52
N PHE A 163 2.76 -4.75 -12.82
CA PHE A 163 3.87 -3.81 -12.73
C PHE A 163 4.55 -3.56 -14.08
N ASN A 164 4.69 -4.59 -14.93
CA ASN A 164 5.18 -4.41 -16.29
C ASN A 164 4.26 -3.53 -17.13
N THR A 165 2.95 -3.64 -16.93
CA THR A 165 1.96 -2.75 -17.57
C THR A 165 2.14 -1.30 -17.11
N VAL A 166 2.34 -1.07 -15.79
CA VAL A 166 2.68 0.26 -15.26
C VAL A 166 3.97 0.80 -15.88
N CYS A 167 5.04 -0.01 -15.93
CA CYS A 167 6.32 0.41 -16.51
C CYS A 167 6.17 0.89 -17.96
N ARG A 168 5.41 0.17 -18.78
CA ARG A 168 5.10 0.58 -20.16
C ARG A 168 4.36 1.91 -20.22
N LYS A 169 3.36 2.10 -19.34
CA LYS A 169 2.54 3.33 -19.28
C LYS A 169 3.36 4.57 -18.90
N ILE A 170 4.33 4.42 -17.99
CA ILE A 170 5.17 5.54 -17.53
C ILE A 170 6.50 5.68 -18.29
N GLY A 171 6.68 4.90 -19.34
CA GLY A 171 7.86 5.01 -20.22
C GLY A 171 9.18 4.65 -19.53
N ILE A 172 9.17 3.62 -18.65
CA ILE A 172 10.39 3.10 -18.04
C ILE A 172 10.64 1.64 -18.42
N ARG A 173 11.91 1.23 -18.42
CA ARG A 173 12.24 -0.18 -18.62
C ARG A 173 11.67 -1.04 -17.48
N ALA A 174 10.94 -2.09 -17.82
CA ALA A 174 10.50 -3.07 -16.84
C ALA A 174 11.72 -3.67 -16.15
N SER A 175 11.74 -3.58 -14.82
CA SER A 175 12.79 -4.18 -14.00
C SER A 175 12.21 -5.34 -13.22
N LYS A 176 13.01 -6.39 -13.02
CA LYS A 176 12.62 -7.51 -12.14
C LYS A 176 12.33 -6.95 -10.76
N LEU A 177 11.11 -7.14 -10.27
CA LEU A 177 10.77 -6.70 -8.92
C LEU A 177 11.62 -7.44 -7.88
N PRO A 178 12.33 -6.74 -7.01
CA PRO A 178 13.08 -7.40 -5.96
C PRO A 178 12.10 -8.09 -5.01
N HIS A 179 12.25 -9.38 -4.80
CA HIS A 179 11.45 -10.15 -3.83
C HIS A 179 11.84 -9.77 -2.40
N LYS A 180 11.41 -8.59 -1.96
CA LYS A 180 11.63 -8.14 -0.58
C LYS A 180 10.50 -8.66 0.31
N ARG A 181 10.87 -9.33 1.41
CA ARG A 181 9.96 -9.77 2.48
C ARG A 181 8.99 -10.91 2.09
N LYS A 182 9.44 -11.87 1.27
CA LYS A 182 8.68 -13.11 1.06
C LYS A 182 8.58 -13.84 2.42
N ALA A 183 7.39 -14.21 2.83
CA ALA A 183 7.22 -15.08 3.99
C ALA A 183 7.74 -16.47 3.60
N VAL A 184 8.75 -16.96 4.32
CA VAL A 184 9.26 -18.31 4.17
C VAL A 184 8.25 -19.26 4.84
N HIS A 185 7.94 -20.39 4.19
CA HIS A 185 6.99 -21.41 4.70
C HIS A 185 5.55 -20.92 4.94
N ARG A 186 5.08 -19.95 4.16
CA ARG A 186 3.69 -19.52 4.23
C ARG A 186 2.80 -20.49 3.47
N LYS A 187 1.78 -21.03 4.16
CA LYS A 187 0.71 -21.82 3.56
C LYS A 187 -0.22 -20.98 2.68
N PRO A 188 -1.02 -21.57 1.80
CA PRO A 188 -2.16 -20.90 1.17
C PRO A 188 -3.00 -20.17 2.24
N TYR A 189 -3.51 -18.97 1.92
CA TYR A 189 -4.18 -18.17 2.95
C TYR A 189 -5.45 -18.85 3.47
N GLN A 190 -6.12 -19.65 2.67
CA GLN A 190 -7.33 -20.38 3.03
C GLN A 190 -7.13 -21.29 4.25
N GLU A 191 -5.96 -21.91 4.37
CA GLU A 191 -5.62 -22.82 5.49
C GLU A 191 -5.52 -22.12 6.86
N TYR A 192 -5.47 -20.79 6.87
CA TYR A 192 -5.45 -20.00 8.12
C TYR A 192 -6.86 -19.72 8.66
N TYR A 193 -7.88 -19.91 7.85
CA TYR A 193 -9.25 -19.52 8.17
C TYR A 193 -10.12 -20.71 8.54
N ASN A 194 -11.05 -20.47 9.44
CA ASN A 194 -12.28 -21.23 9.55
C ASN A 194 -13.44 -20.38 8.98
N GLU A 195 -14.63 -20.98 8.88
CA GLU A 195 -15.80 -20.32 8.30
C GLU A 195 -16.13 -18.99 9.01
N LYS A 196 -16.09 -18.98 10.36
CA LYS A 196 -16.39 -17.79 11.18
C LYS A 196 -15.42 -16.65 10.91
N THR A 197 -14.11 -16.92 10.88
CA THR A 197 -13.09 -15.89 10.65
C THR A 197 -13.03 -15.46 9.19
N ALA A 198 -13.33 -16.34 8.24
CA ALA A 198 -13.48 -15.97 6.85
C ALA A 198 -14.64 -14.98 6.66
N ARG A 199 -15.78 -15.23 7.31
CA ARG A 199 -16.93 -14.32 7.31
C ARG A 199 -16.63 -12.99 8.00
N LEU A 200 -15.97 -13.01 9.15
CA LEU A 200 -15.56 -11.79 9.86
C LEU A 200 -14.74 -10.84 8.96
N VAL A 201 -13.80 -11.38 8.17
CA VAL A 201 -13.03 -10.58 7.22
C VAL A 201 -13.90 -10.15 6.03
N ALA A 202 -14.81 -11.00 5.55
CA ALA A 202 -15.74 -10.66 4.48
C ALA A 202 -16.61 -9.45 4.86
N ASP A 203 -17.18 -9.47 6.05
CA ASP A 203 -18.07 -8.43 6.55
C ASP A 203 -17.31 -7.10 6.73
N TYR A 204 -16.14 -7.14 7.37
CA TYR A 204 -15.31 -5.93 7.59
C TYR A 204 -14.82 -5.30 6.28
N PHE A 205 -14.36 -6.11 5.32
CA PHE A 205 -13.80 -5.64 4.05
C PHE A 205 -14.81 -5.71 2.89
N ALA A 206 -16.11 -5.77 3.17
CA ALA A 206 -17.14 -5.85 2.14
C ALA A 206 -17.05 -4.77 1.04
N PRO A 207 -16.71 -3.49 1.34
CA PRO A 207 -16.51 -2.49 0.29
C PRO A 207 -15.34 -2.83 -0.65
N ASP A 208 -14.22 -3.34 -0.14
CA ASP A 208 -13.07 -3.73 -0.96
C ASP A 208 -13.40 -4.97 -1.81
N ILE A 209 -14.07 -5.95 -1.21
CA ILE A 209 -14.50 -7.17 -1.88
C ILE A 209 -15.42 -6.83 -3.04
N LYS A 210 -16.42 -5.99 -2.81
CA LYS A 210 -17.36 -5.53 -3.83
C LYS A 210 -16.66 -4.74 -4.93
N MET A 211 -15.81 -3.77 -4.56
CA MET A 211 -15.14 -2.89 -5.53
C MET A 211 -14.16 -3.62 -6.42
N PHE A 212 -13.42 -4.59 -5.86
CA PHE A 212 -12.35 -5.29 -6.60
C PHE A 212 -12.74 -6.70 -7.06
N GLY A 213 -13.94 -7.18 -6.75
CA GLY A 213 -14.44 -8.50 -7.16
C GLY A 213 -13.63 -9.66 -6.57
N TYR A 214 -13.19 -9.54 -5.30
CA TYR A 214 -12.49 -10.62 -4.63
C TYR A 214 -13.47 -11.67 -4.08
N THR A 215 -13.00 -12.92 -4.05
CA THR A 215 -13.69 -14.08 -3.45
C THR A 215 -12.75 -14.80 -2.49
N PHE A 216 -13.32 -15.53 -1.55
CA PHE A 216 -12.58 -16.49 -0.72
C PHE A 216 -12.42 -17.80 -1.46
N SER A 217 -11.47 -17.92 -2.36
CA SER A 217 -11.21 -19.07 -3.21
C SER A 217 -9.71 -19.34 -3.34
#